data_3042aaff1ee8c475fab6a47d41cec848
#
_entry.id   3042aaff1ee8c475fab6a47d41cec848
#
_cell.length_a   1.000
_cell.length_b   1.000
_cell.length_c   1.000
_cell.angle_alpha   90.00
_cell.angle_beta   90.00
_cell.angle_gamma   90.00
#
_symmetry.space_group_name_H-M   'P 1'
#
loop_
_entity.id
_entity.type
_entity.pdbx_description
1 polymer ?
#
loop_
_entity_poly.entity_id
_entity_poly.type
_entity_poly.pdbx_seq_one_letter_code
_entity_poly.pdbx_strand_id
1 'polypeptide(L)'
;MGTYAATYYGAGFHPSGIVLCKPLTKLGTIAQRGRLLAPKVFPPALDMLHRLTGGKDQEHIDELDRRYWKKMEEADFSQTTFSLAYMKEEDYDPTAYEDLVEFLYPSETKLMSNGISGRHNDDWVVVIAWFIKQRDRKSVV
;
A
#
# COMPACT_ATOMS: atom_id res chain seq x y z
N MET A 1 -0.88 4.28 6.43
CA MET A 1 -0.09 5.44 5.91
C MET A 1 1.36 5.07 5.62
N GLY A 2 2.07 4.34 6.50
CA GLY A 2 3.48 4.00 6.30
C GLY A 2 3.77 3.25 5.00
N THR A 3 2.93 2.32 4.61
CA THR A 3 3.09 1.55 3.36
C THR A 3 2.93 2.40 2.11
N TYR A 4 1.97 3.33 2.11
CA TYR A 4 1.84 4.32 1.04
C TYR A 4 3.11 5.19 0.93
N ALA A 5 3.59 5.72 2.05
CA ALA A 5 4.79 6.55 2.06
C ALA A 5 6.04 5.76 1.62
N ALA A 6 6.17 4.50 2.02
CA ALA A 6 7.30 3.65 1.64
C ALA A 6 7.39 3.43 0.13
N THR A 7 6.27 3.21 -0.55
CA THR A 7 6.24 3.10 -2.02
C THR A 7 6.39 4.45 -2.71
N TYR A 8 5.62 5.44 -2.30
CA TYR A 8 5.61 6.76 -2.92
C TYR A 8 6.98 7.45 -2.90
N TYR A 9 7.63 7.47 -1.74
CA TYR A 9 8.95 8.06 -1.60
C TYR A 9 10.07 7.10 -1.98
N GLY A 10 9.91 5.81 -1.70
CA GLY A 10 10.87 4.77 -2.07
C GLY A 10 11.10 4.66 -3.57
N ALA A 11 10.09 4.97 -4.37
CA ALA A 11 10.17 4.98 -5.82
C ALA A 11 11.33 5.82 -6.39
N GLY A 12 11.70 6.91 -5.70
CA GLY A 12 12.80 7.79 -6.13
C GLY A 12 14.22 7.33 -5.73
N PHE A 13 14.34 6.26 -4.93
CA PHE A 13 15.63 5.83 -4.38
C PHE A 13 16.20 4.56 -5.04
N HIS A 14 15.53 3.95 -6.01
CA HIS A 14 15.92 2.69 -6.64
C HIS A 14 16.29 1.59 -5.63
N PRO A 15 15.42 1.26 -4.67
CA PRO A 15 15.75 0.34 -3.61
C PRO A 15 15.90 -1.09 -4.15
N SER A 16 16.81 -1.88 -3.58
CA SER A 16 16.93 -3.30 -3.92
C SER A 16 15.73 -4.14 -3.42
N GLY A 17 14.93 -3.60 -2.51
CA GLY A 17 13.72 -4.25 -2.02
C GLY A 17 12.81 -3.31 -1.25
N ILE A 18 11.51 -3.56 -1.42
CA ILE A 18 10.43 -2.89 -0.69
C ILE A 18 9.61 -3.95 0.03
N VAL A 19 9.44 -3.78 1.33
CA VAL A 19 8.61 -4.66 2.16
C VAL A 19 7.39 -3.87 2.62
N LEU A 20 6.22 -4.31 2.24
CA LEU A 20 4.95 -3.69 2.57
C LEU A 20 4.07 -4.64 3.37
N CYS A 21 3.66 -4.20 4.55
CA CYS A 21 2.67 -4.90 5.35
C CYS A 21 1.39 -4.08 5.36
N LYS A 22 0.27 -4.70 4.96
CA LYS A 22 -1.03 -4.04 4.85
C LYS A 22 -0.98 -2.83 3.91
N PRO A 23 -0.81 -3.06 2.59
CA PRO A 23 -0.65 -1.99 1.61
C PRO A 23 -1.89 -1.10 1.50
N LEU A 24 -1.67 0.14 1.08
CA LEU A 24 -2.71 1.11 0.78
C LEU A 24 -2.34 1.82 -0.53
N THR A 25 -3.23 1.81 -1.51
CA THR A 25 -3.02 2.40 -2.84
C THR A 25 -4.01 3.52 -3.17
N LYS A 26 -5.22 3.45 -2.65
CA LYS A 26 -6.34 4.36 -2.96
C LYS A 26 -6.70 5.22 -1.74
N LEU A 27 -5.80 6.12 -1.35
CA LEU A 27 -6.01 6.96 -0.16
C LEU A 27 -7.21 7.91 -0.29
N GLY A 28 -7.47 8.44 -1.47
CA GLY A 28 -8.64 9.28 -1.73
C GLY A 28 -9.95 8.53 -1.54
N THR A 29 -10.06 7.36 -2.16
CA THR A 29 -11.22 6.47 -2.01
C THR A 29 -11.41 6.02 -0.56
N ILE A 30 -10.34 5.64 0.14
CA ILE A 30 -10.40 5.24 1.56
C ILE A 30 -10.81 6.41 2.44
N ALA A 31 -10.32 7.62 2.16
CA ALA A 31 -10.70 8.82 2.90
C ALA A 31 -12.19 9.15 2.78
N GLN A 32 -12.78 8.93 1.59
CA GLN A 32 -14.20 9.14 1.34
C GLN A 32 -15.09 8.06 1.96
N ARG A 33 -14.76 6.80 1.69
CA ARG A 33 -15.63 5.67 2.02
C ARG A 33 -15.37 5.08 3.39
N GLY A 34 -14.19 5.32 3.93
CA GLY A 34 -13.70 4.59 5.10
C GLY A 34 -13.55 3.12 4.78
N ARG A 35 -13.80 2.27 5.75
CA ARG A 35 -13.85 0.83 5.60
C ARG A 35 -15.26 0.37 5.30
N LEU A 36 -15.48 -0.53 4.35
CA LEU A 36 -16.78 -1.14 4.10
C LEU A 36 -17.33 -1.82 5.37
N LEU A 37 -16.46 -2.49 6.13
CA LEU A 37 -16.84 -3.20 7.36
C LEU A 37 -16.83 -2.30 8.62
N ALA A 38 -16.29 -1.09 8.54
CA ALA A 38 -16.23 -0.13 9.64
C ALA A 38 -16.20 1.32 9.13
N PRO A 39 -17.27 1.80 8.47
CA PRO A 39 -17.26 3.08 7.75
C PRO A 39 -17.05 4.31 8.62
N LYS A 40 -17.19 4.20 9.93
CA LYS A 40 -17.03 5.32 10.88
C LYS A 40 -15.62 5.43 11.48
N VAL A 41 -14.68 4.56 11.10
CA VAL A 41 -13.38 4.47 11.75
C VAL A 41 -12.39 5.58 11.36
N PHE A 42 -12.64 6.31 10.25
CA PHE A 42 -11.72 7.35 9.77
C PHE A 42 -12.37 8.71 9.50
N PRO A 43 -13.12 9.34 10.46
CA PRO A 43 -13.58 10.71 10.26
C PRO A 43 -12.44 11.70 9.91
N PRO A 44 -11.22 11.59 10.52
CA PRO A 44 -10.09 12.47 10.20
C PRO A 44 -9.55 12.30 8.77
N ALA A 45 -9.87 11.22 8.07
CA ALA A 45 -9.36 10.98 6.73
C ALA A 45 -9.87 12.00 5.70
N LEU A 46 -11.11 12.48 5.83
CA LEU A 46 -11.64 13.56 4.97
C LEU A 46 -10.92 14.89 5.20
N ASP A 47 -10.52 15.18 6.42
CA ASP A 47 -9.73 16.38 6.71
C ASP A 47 -8.32 16.27 6.17
N MET A 48 -7.72 15.07 6.20
CA MET A 48 -6.45 14.79 5.55
C MET A 48 -6.57 14.96 4.03
N LEU A 49 -7.61 14.43 3.40
CA LEU A 49 -7.87 14.61 1.97
C LEU A 49 -7.91 16.09 1.62
N HIS A 50 -8.70 16.88 2.36
CA HIS A 50 -8.80 18.33 2.16
C HIS A 50 -7.43 19.03 2.28
N ARG A 51 -6.62 18.66 3.26
CA ARG A 51 -5.27 19.25 3.43
C ARG A 51 -4.31 18.90 2.31
N LEU A 52 -4.44 17.71 1.73
CA LEU A 52 -3.55 17.21 0.67
C LEU A 52 -3.92 17.69 -0.73
N THR A 53 -5.20 17.96 -0.96
CA THR A 53 -5.73 18.25 -2.30
C THR A 53 -6.46 19.59 -2.41
N GLY A 54 -6.85 20.18 -1.29
CA GLY A 54 -7.64 21.42 -1.24
C GLY A 54 -9.15 21.23 -1.24
N GLY A 55 -9.66 20.00 -1.35
CA GLY A 55 -11.10 19.70 -1.37
C GLY A 55 -11.47 18.32 -0.88
N LYS A 56 -12.76 18.00 -0.94
CA LYS A 56 -13.34 16.73 -0.48
C LYS A 56 -14.29 16.11 -1.51
N ASP A 57 -14.39 16.70 -2.69
CA ASP A 57 -15.24 16.21 -3.77
C ASP A 57 -14.56 15.07 -4.56
N GLN A 58 -15.28 14.51 -5.53
CA GLN A 58 -14.80 13.37 -6.30
C GLN A 58 -13.52 13.68 -7.09
N GLU A 59 -13.38 14.90 -7.60
CA GLU A 59 -12.20 15.30 -8.35
C GLU A 59 -10.93 15.24 -7.48
N HIS A 60 -11.02 15.72 -6.24
CA HIS A 60 -9.91 15.66 -5.27
C HIS A 60 -9.60 14.24 -4.78
N ILE A 61 -10.62 13.39 -4.67
CA ILE A 61 -10.45 11.97 -4.37
C ILE A 61 -9.66 11.29 -5.49
N ASP A 62 -10.11 11.49 -6.73
CA ASP A 62 -9.48 10.89 -7.90
C ASP A 62 -8.06 11.43 -8.13
N GLU A 63 -7.84 12.71 -7.83
CA GLU A 63 -6.52 13.31 -7.90
C GLU A 63 -5.54 12.65 -6.92
N LEU A 64 -5.95 12.41 -5.67
CA LEU A 64 -5.10 11.78 -4.68
C LEU A 64 -4.80 10.31 -5.04
N ASP A 65 -5.77 9.58 -5.54
CA ASP A 65 -5.58 8.20 -5.99
C ASP A 65 -4.65 8.13 -7.22
N ARG A 66 -4.81 9.03 -8.20
CA ARG A 66 -3.92 9.11 -9.36
C ARG A 66 -2.49 9.51 -9.01
N ARG A 67 -2.30 10.36 -8.02
CA ARG A 67 -0.97 10.85 -7.58
C ARG A 67 -0.05 9.69 -7.20
N TYR A 68 -0.58 8.67 -6.53
CA TYR A 68 0.17 7.48 -6.17
C TYR A 68 0.67 6.72 -7.41
N TRP A 69 -0.23 6.41 -8.35
CA TRP A 69 0.12 5.65 -9.54
C TRP A 69 1.05 6.40 -10.48
N LYS A 70 0.83 7.70 -10.66
CA LYS A 70 1.75 8.54 -11.43
C LYS A 70 3.17 8.46 -10.86
N LYS A 71 3.31 8.50 -9.54
CA LYS A 71 4.62 8.37 -8.89
C LYS A 71 5.23 6.98 -9.09
N MET A 72 4.41 5.94 -9.04
CA MET A 72 4.86 4.57 -9.28
C MET A 72 5.29 4.36 -10.74
N GLU A 73 4.57 4.94 -11.71
CA GLU A 73 4.90 4.88 -13.13
C GLU A 73 6.22 5.58 -13.48
N GLU A 74 6.58 6.62 -12.75
CA GLU A 74 7.85 7.34 -12.91
C GLU A 74 9.06 6.56 -12.37
N ALA A 75 8.82 5.50 -11.59
CA ALA A 75 9.87 4.74 -10.91
C ALA A 75 10.38 3.58 -11.77
N ASP A 76 11.65 3.30 -11.66
CA ASP A 76 12.26 2.07 -12.18
C ASP A 76 12.38 1.03 -11.06
N PHE A 77 11.53 -0.01 -11.11
CA PHE A 77 11.54 -1.13 -10.17
C PHE A 77 12.21 -2.40 -10.72
N SER A 78 12.88 -2.33 -11.87
CA SER A 78 13.45 -3.50 -12.54
C SER A 78 14.43 -4.29 -11.68
N GLN A 79 15.12 -3.63 -10.73
CA GLN A 79 16.05 -4.27 -9.79
C GLN A 79 15.47 -4.40 -8.37
N THR A 80 14.19 -4.07 -8.18
CA THR A 80 13.54 -4.08 -6.86
C THR A 80 12.80 -5.39 -6.63
N THR A 81 12.98 -5.99 -5.46
CA THR A 81 12.13 -7.10 -5.01
C THR A 81 11.03 -6.55 -4.11
N PHE A 82 9.77 -6.82 -4.43
CA PHE A 82 8.64 -6.51 -3.57
C PHE A 82 8.28 -7.68 -2.69
N SER A 83 8.03 -7.42 -1.42
CA SER A 83 7.51 -8.39 -0.45
C SER A 83 6.24 -7.81 0.18
N LEU A 84 5.10 -8.41 -0.12
CA LEU A 84 3.78 -7.91 0.27
C LEU A 84 3.11 -8.84 1.27
N ALA A 85 2.69 -8.34 2.42
CA ALA A 85 1.77 -9.03 3.32
C ALA A 85 0.46 -8.24 3.42
N TYR A 86 -0.67 -8.91 3.31
CA TYR A 86 -2.00 -8.30 3.32
C TYR A 86 -2.99 -9.13 4.15
N MET A 87 -3.98 -8.46 4.71
CA MET A 87 -5.05 -9.10 5.47
C MET A 87 -6.15 -9.53 4.51
N LYS A 88 -6.51 -10.83 4.51
CA LYS A 88 -7.43 -11.41 3.51
C LYS A 88 -8.87 -10.98 3.67
N GLU A 89 -9.30 -10.69 4.89
CA GLU A 89 -10.69 -10.33 5.22
C GLU A 89 -10.92 -8.81 5.27
N GLU A 90 -9.92 -7.99 4.94
CA GLU A 90 -10.07 -6.53 4.85
C GLU A 90 -10.39 -6.13 3.41
N ASP A 91 -11.34 -5.22 3.25
CA ASP A 91 -11.84 -4.79 1.96
C ASP A 91 -10.84 -3.97 1.13
N TYR A 92 -9.94 -3.22 1.74
CA TYR A 92 -8.94 -2.45 1.00
C TYR A 92 -7.55 -3.09 0.96
N ASP A 93 -7.20 -3.95 1.89
CA ASP A 93 -5.92 -4.69 1.84
C ASP A 93 -5.84 -5.63 0.61
N PRO A 94 -6.84 -6.50 0.35
CA PRO A 94 -6.84 -7.33 -0.86
C PRO A 94 -6.86 -6.50 -2.15
N THR A 95 -7.67 -5.44 -2.21
CA THR A 95 -7.73 -4.56 -3.37
C THR A 95 -6.38 -3.89 -3.63
N ALA A 96 -5.71 -3.37 -2.60
CA ALA A 96 -4.40 -2.77 -2.74
C ALA A 96 -3.32 -3.80 -3.17
N TYR A 97 -3.42 -5.04 -2.70
CA TYR A 97 -2.57 -6.12 -3.15
C TYR A 97 -2.78 -6.42 -4.64
N GLU A 98 -4.02 -6.57 -5.08
CA GLU A 98 -4.38 -6.83 -6.48
C GLU A 98 -3.91 -5.70 -7.39
N ASP A 99 -4.16 -4.44 -7.02
CA ASP A 99 -3.69 -3.26 -7.75
C ASP A 99 -2.16 -3.26 -7.92
N LEU A 100 -1.40 -3.61 -6.87
CA LEU A 100 0.05 -3.67 -6.92
C LEU A 100 0.55 -4.84 -7.78
N VAL A 101 -0.07 -6.00 -7.70
CA VAL A 101 0.26 -7.16 -8.54
C VAL A 101 0.05 -6.82 -10.02
N GLU A 102 -1.11 -6.24 -10.35
CA GLU A 102 -1.43 -5.83 -11.72
C GLU A 102 -0.41 -4.80 -12.25
N PHE A 103 -0.05 -3.82 -11.44
CA PHE A 103 0.93 -2.80 -11.80
C PHE A 103 2.35 -3.38 -12.02
N LEU A 104 2.78 -4.31 -11.16
CA LEU A 104 4.14 -4.84 -11.18
C LEU A 104 4.34 -5.97 -12.21
N TYR A 105 3.27 -6.67 -12.57
CA TYR A 105 3.33 -7.85 -13.45
C TYR A 105 4.01 -7.58 -14.80
N PRO A 106 3.72 -6.51 -15.53
CA PRO A 106 4.31 -6.24 -16.83
C PRO A 106 5.82 -5.96 -16.79
N SER A 107 6.35 -5.53 -15.65
CA SER A 107 7.75 -5.16 -15.48
C SER A 107 8.67 -6.34 -15.09
N GLU A 108 8.11 -7.55 -14.97
CA GLU A 108 8.83 -8.74 -14.47
C GLU A 108 9.46 -8.54 -13.08
N THR A 109 8.99 -7.55 -12.34
CA THR A 109 9.47 -7.25 -10.99
C THR A 109 9.25 -8.44 -10.07
N LYS A 110 10.29 -8.83 -9.34
CA LYS A 110 10.20 -9.96 -8.41
C LYS A 110 9.24 -9.63 -7.26
N LEU A 111 8.18 -10.42 -7.15
CA LEU A 111 7.14 -10.26 -6.15
C LEU A 111 7.03 -11.50 -5.26
N MET A 112 7.07 -11.30 -3.95
CA MET A 112 6.73 -12.30 -2.94
C MET A 112 5.52 -11.80 -2.16
N SER A 113 4.54 -12.66 -1.91
CA SER A 113 3.32 -12.28 -1.21
C SER A 113 2.92 -13.25 -0.10
N ASN A 114 2.21 -12.77 0.88
CA ASN A 114 1.63 -13.55 1.97
C ASN A 114 0.29 -12.98 2.39
N GLY A 115 -0.79 -13.72 2.14
CA GLY A 115 -2.12 -13.41 2.64
C GLY A 115 -2.31 -13.92 4.07
N ILE A 116 -2.63 -13.05 5.00
CA ILE A 116 -2.82 -13.31 6.42
C ILE A 116 -4.31 -13.28 6.73
N SER A 117 -4.85 -14.28 7.45
CA SER A 117 -6.24 -14.25 7.89
C SER A 117 -6.48 -13.15 8.92
N GLY A 118 -7.65 -12.50 8.83
CA GLY A 118 -8.03 -11.39 9.69
C GLY A 118 -8.15 -10.06 8.95
N ARG A 119 -8.38 -9.00 9.70
CA ARG A 119 -8.61 -7.64 9.21
C ARG A 119 -7.39 -6.76 9.42
N HIS A 120 -7.38 -5.61 8.78
CA HIS A 120 -6.26 -4.64 8.81
C HIS A 120 -5.68 -4.35 10.20
N ASN A 121 -6.49 -4.26 11.23
CA ASN A 121 -6.03 -3.98 12.61
C ASN A 121 -5.79 -5.23 13.46
N ASP A 122 -6.05 -6.42 12.90
CA ASP A 122 -5.85 -7.66 13.61
C ASP A 122 -4.40 -8.13 13.46
N ASP A 123 -4.00 -8.99 14.37
CA ASP A 123 -2.80 -9.85 14.32
C ASP A 123 -1.51 -9.16 13.81
N TRP A 124 -1.25 -7.97 14.28
CA TRP A 124 -0.06 -7.21 13.92
C TRP A 124 1.25 -7.90 14.31
N VAL A 125 1.22 -8.82 15.29
CA VAL A 125 2.39 -9.61 15.70
C VAL A 125 2.85 -10.53 14.57
N VAL A 126 1.93 -11.21 13.88
CA VAL A 126 2.24 -12.06 12.71
C VAL A 126 2.81 -11.22 11.58
N VAL A 127 2.28 -10.02 11.37
CA VAL A 127 2.78 -9.07 10.36
C VAL A 127 4.21 -8.63 10.67
N ILE A 128 4.52 -8.31 11.92
CA ILE A 128 5.87 -7.94 12.35
C ILE A 128 6.83 -9.12 12.21
N ALA A 129 6.43 -10.32 12.63
CA ALA A 129 7.26 -11.51 12.49
C ALA A 129 7.57 -11.81 11.02
N TRP A 130 6.60 -11.65 10.13
CA TRP A 130 6.81 -11.79 8.70
C TRP A 130 7.78 -10.74 8.14
N PHE A 131 7.62 -9.48 8.55
CA PHE A 131 8.52 -8.38 8.17
C PHE A 131 9.97 -8.66 8.57
N ILE A 132 10.21 -9.08 9.82
CA ILE A 132 11.55 -9.43 10.32
C ILE A 132 12.15 -10.55 9.47
N LYS A 133 11.38 -11.59 9.17
CA LYS A 133 11.83 -12.71 8.34
C LYS A 133 12.22 -12.27 6.91
N GLN A 134 11.53 -11.29 6.33
CA GLN A 134 11.89 -10.75 5.01
C GLN A 134 13.19 -9.94 5.08
N ARG A 135 13.39 -9.16 6.14
CA ARG A 135 14.64 -8.42 6.39
C ARG A 135 15.83 -9.38 6.47
N ASP A 136 15.70 -10.43 7.24
CA ASP A 136 16.80 -11.37 7.51
C ASP A 136 17.17 -12.19 6.26
N ARG A 137 16.24 -12.47 5.36
CA ARG A 137 16.52 -13.12 4.08
C ARG A 137 17.44 -12.31 3.15
N LYS A 138 17.52 -11.00 3.33
CA LYS A 138 18.41 -10.11 2.55
C LYS A 138 19.83 -10.05 3.13
N SER A 139 20.02 -10.42 4.39
CA SER A 139 21.33 -10.46 5.02
C SER A 139 22.10 -11.75 4.74
N VAL A 140 21.53 -12.69 4.01
CA VAL A 140 22.14 -13.98 3.65
C VAL A 140 22.43 -13.99 2.13
N VAL A 141 23.26 -13.06 1.74
CA VAL A 141 23.88 -13.10 0.39
C VAL A 141 25.40 -13.18 0.58
#